data_ed97432d5f02b63b513983f38c7790d1
#
_entry.id   ed97432d5f02b63b513983f38c7790d1
#
_cell.length_a   1.000
_cell.length_b   1.000
_cell.length_c   1.000
_cell.angle_alpha   90.00
_cell.angle_beta   90.00
_cell.angle_gamma   90.00
#
_symmetry.space_group_name_H-M   'P 1'
#
loop_
_entity.id
_entity.type
_entity.pdbx_description
1 polymer ?
#
loop_
_entity_poly.entity_id
_entity_poly.type
_entity_poly.pdbx_seq_one_letter_code
_entity_poly.pdbx_strand_id
1 'polypeptide(L)'
;MKHNALLSAAAALTVLTSCDIPLPETYVLASQSSLPEGLAYDEVTFSFFATAIHGGEITRLSLFDQEKVFYASPDPLVSFSGAHVDAERRLLWVCQVDVKTDPIPNSKVLAFDIDEGALVRSIDLGEPSFCNDLTTDADGTVYATDSALPNIYRIGADDQLEVFASSPQFAPVEPGVLGLNGLDIAPDGESLLVVKTVPPALYRVSLADPSDIAEVTFSGDPFAVPGDPRFPGPDGLEFFGDALYVVYDGGVQQLRFSDESYTHATVRTTTAVPTGLTSITVAEGRLYVIDSEVYRVWYQGQAPELPFTIRRLNPSLFGKP
;
A
#
# COMPACT_ATOMS: atom_id res chain seq x y z
N MET A 1 -60.73 -25.82 -30.80
CA MET A 1 -59.34 -26.08 -30.43
C MET A 1 -58.50 -24.93 -30.94
N LYS A 2 -58.07 -24.00 -30.07
CA LYS A 2 -57.23 -22.85 -30.45
C LYS A 2 -55.86 -23.10 -29.80
N HIS A 3 -54.83 -23.29 -30.63
CA HIS A 3 -53.47 -23.40 -30.20
C HIS A 3 -52.89 -22.03 -29.94
N ASN A 4 -52.52 -21.73 -28.72
CA ASN A 4 -51.71 -20.56 -28.38
C ASN A 4 -50.23 -20.93 -28.55
N ALA A 5 -49.57 -20.29 -29.47
CA ALA A 5 -48.11 -20.31 -29.60
C ALA A 5 -47.50 -19.31 -28.63
N LEU A 6 -46.74 -19.77 -27.67
CA LEU A 6 -45.89 -18.90 -26.83
C LEU A 6 -44.62 -18.57 -27.60
N LEU A 7 -44.47 -17.31 -27.95
CA LEU A 7 -43.20 -16.73 -28.45
C LEU A 7 -42.28 -16.52 -27.25
N SER A 8 -41.21 -17.28 -27.20
CA SER A 8 -40.09 -17.05 -26.30
C SER A 8 -39.20 -15.95 -26.86
N ALA A 9 -39.20 -14.79 -26.21
CA ALA A 9 -38.22 -13.73 -26.49
C ALA A 9 -36.91 -14.04 -25.79
N ALA A 10 -35.90 -14.46 -26.54
CA ALA A 10 -34.54 -14.55 -26.07
C ALA A 10 -33.94 -13.13 -25.98
N ALA A 11 -33.73 -12.64 -24.79
CA ALA A 11 -32.98 -11.41 -24.57
C ALA A 11 -31.50 -11.70 -24.87
N ALA A 12 -31.00 -11.13 -25.96
CA ALA A 12 -29.57 -11.12 -26.24
C ALA A 12 -28.88 -10.20 -25.24
N LEU A 13 -28.12 -10.79 -24.33
CA LEU A 13 -27.23 -10.06 -23.44
C LEU A 13 -26.05 -9.58 -24.31
N THR A 14 -26.08 -8.29 -24.67
CA THR A 14 -24.95 -7.64 -25.33
C THR A 14 -23.86 -7.48 -24.28
N VAL A 15 -22.85 -8.34 -24.34
CA VAL A 15 -21.58 -8.12 -23.61
C VAL A 15 -20.98 -6.86 -24.24
N LEU A 16 -21.05 -5.75 -23.51
CA LEU A 16 -20.26 -4.57 -23.82
C LEU A 16 -18.80 -4.98 -23.64
N THR A 17 -18.09 -5.19 -24.74
CA THR A 17 -16.63 -5.26 -24.71
C THR A 17 -16.14 -3.97 -24.10
N SER A 18 -15.40 -4.06 -23.00
CA SER A 18 -14.73 -2.93 -22.36
C SER A 18 -13.99 -2.17 -23.46
N CYS A 19 -14.37 -0.92 -23.70
CA CYS A 19 -13.54 -0.03 -24.49
C CYS A 19 -12.22 0.05 -23.76
N ASP A 20 -11.15 -0.45 -24.39
CA ASP A 20 -9.78 -0.20 -23.93
C ASP A 20 -9.49 1.29 -24.04
N ILE A 21 -9.86 2.05 -23.02
CA ILE A 21 -9.45 3.45 -22.91
C ILE A 21 -7.94 3.40 -22.70
N PRO A 22 -7.15 4.01 -23.59
CA PRO A 22 -5.70 4.04 -23.41
C PRO A 22 -5.39 4.93 -22.19
N LEU A 23 -5.12 4.28 -21.05
CA LEU A 23 -4.68 4.99 -19.85
C LEU A 23 -3.22 5.42 -20.00
N PRO A 24 -2.84 6.60 -19.48
CA PRO A 24 -1.44 7.02 -19.45
C PRO A 24 -0.53 5.97 -18.78
N GLU A 25 0.69 5.87 -19.26
CA GLU A 25 1.71 5.05 -18.60
C GLU A 25 2.31 5.75 -17.40
N THR A 26 2.20 7.08 -17.37
CA THR A 26 2.76 7.92 -16.31
C THR A 26 1.84 9.10 -16.06
N TYR A 27 1.57 9.34 -14.79
CA TYR A 27 0.89 10.52 -14.29
C TYR A 27 1.90 11.38 -13.54
N VAL A 28 1.93 12.67 -13.79
CA VAL A 28 2.81 13.63 -13.13
C VAL A 28 2.04 14.33 -12.03
N LEU A 29 2.56 14.31 -10.80
CA LEU A 29 1.97 15.03 -9.68
C LEU A 29 2.38 16.51 -9.74
N ALA A 30 1.44 17.40 -9.45
CA ALA A 30 1.67 18.85 -9.52
C ALA A 30 2.61 19.36 -8.41
N SER A 31 2.57 18.71 -7.24
CA SER A 31 3.46 19.07 -6.13
C SER A 31 4.92 18.77 -6.48
N GLN A 32 5.81 19.66 -6.05
CA GLN A 32 7.27 19.51 -6.19
C GLN A 32 7.97 19.31 -4.84
N SER A 33 7.23 19.23 -3.75
CA SER A 33 7.79 19.18 -2.40
C SER A 33 7.05 18.26 -1.45
N SER A 34 5.97 17.62 -1.89
CA SER A 34 5.13 16.79 -1.02
C SER A 34 5.79 15.50 -0.55
N LEU A 35 6.78 14.97 -1.29
CA LEU A 35 7.33 13.62 -1.09
C LEU A 35 6.18 12.63 -0.95
N PRO A 36 5.51 12.25 -2.05
CA PRO A 36 4.39 11.32 -1.99
C PRO A 36 4.85 9.97 -1.45
N GLU A 37 3.99 9.28 -0.71
CA GLU A 37 4.41 8.03 -0.05
C GLU A 37 3.43 6.89 -0.31
N GLY A 38 2.20 6.94 0.23
CA GLY A 38 1.17 5.92 0.01
C GLY A 38 0.40 6.15 -1.28
N LEU A 39 -0.05 5.05 -1.87
CA LEU A 39 -0.84 5.06 -3.11
C LEU A 39 -1.99 4.07 -2.99
N ALA A 40 -3.22 4.56 -3.11
CA ALA A 40 -4.44 3.75 -3.17
C ALA A 40 -5.27 4.10 -4.39
N TYR A 41 -6.15 3.19 -4.81
CA TYR A 41 -7.00 3.39 -5.98
C TYR A 41 -8.46 3.09 -5.66
N ASP A 42 -9.36 3.99 -6.08
CA ASP A 42 -10.79 3.81 -6.03
C ASP A 42 -11.38 3.54 -7.43
N GLU A 43 -11.88 2.32 -7.61
CA GLU A 43 -12.45 1.87 -8.89
C GLU A 43 -13.77 2.57 -9.26
N VAL A 44 -14.53 3.06 -8.27
CA VAL A 44 -15.82 3.72 -8.50
C VAL A 44 -15.62 5.11 -9.12
N THR A 45 -14.64 5.84 -8.64
CA THR A 45 -14.34 7.19 -9.12
C THR A 45 -13.17 7.25 -10.08
N PHE A 46 -12.58 6.09 -10.41
CA PHE A 46 -11.41 5.98 -11.29
C PHE A 46 -10.28 6.92 -10.88
N SER A 47 -9.94 6.91 -9.58
CA SER A 47 -9.00 7.89 -9.02
C SER A 47 -7.97 7.23 -8.12
N PHE A 48 -6.73 7.67 -8.25
CA PHE A 48 -5.69 7.44 -7.27
C PHE A 48 -5.82 8.43 -6.10
N PHE A 49 -5.45 7.96 -4.92
CA PHE A 49 -5.17 8.78 -3.75
C PHE A 49 -3.69 8.63 -3.42
N ALA A 50 -2.97 9.74 -3.41
CA ALA A 50 -1.57 9.80 -3.03
C ALA A 50 -1.43 10.61 -1.74
N THR A 51 -0.82 10.01 -0.74
CA THR A 51 -0.50 10.69 0.52
C THR A 51 0.80 11.46 0.39
N ALA A 52 1.09 12.33 1.34
CA ALA A 52 2.28 13.16 1.33
C ALA A 52 2.97 13.16 2.69
N ILE A 53 4.29 12.95 2.68
CA ILE A 53 5.13 13.09 3.87
C ILE A 53 5.25 14.56 4.29
N HIS A 54 5.25 15.48 3.34
CA HIS A 54 5.33 16.90 3.61
C HIS A 54 4.05 17.62 3.18
N GLY A 55 3.67 18.66 3.95
CA GLY A 55 2.57 19.54 3.62
C GLY A 55 1.21 19.13 4.20
N GLY A 56 1.10 17.93 4.77
CA GLY A 56 -0.15 17.46 5.40
C GLY A 56 -1.32 17.34 4.42
N GLU A 57 -1.05 16.91 3.18
CA GLU A 57 -2.05 16.81 2.13
C GLU A 57 -2.23 15.38 1.62
N ILE A 58 -3.45 15.09 1.18
CA ILE A 58 -3.79 13.90 0.39
C ILE A 58 -4.27 14.41 -0.96
N THR A 59 -3.65 13.93 -2.03
CA THR A 59 -3.99 14.29 -3.41
C THR A 59 -4.89 13.21 -4.03
N ARG A 60 -5.94 13.62 -4.72
CA ARG A 60 -6.73 12.75 -5.59
C ARG A 60 -6.40 13.06 -7.04
N LEU A 61 -6.02 12.04 -7.80
CA LEU A 61 -5.70 12.12 -9.22
C LEU A 61 -6.55 11.12 -10.00
N SER A 62 -7.43 11.62 -10.89
CA SER A 62 -8.23 10.73 -11.73
C SER A 62 -7.38 10.07 -12.82
N LEU A 63 -7.80 8.89 -13.29
CA LEU A 63 -7.18 8.25 -14.47
C LEU A 63 -7.24 9.12 -15.74
N PHE A 64 -8.01 10.20 -15.72
CA PHE A 64 -8.16 11.16 -16.81
C PHE A 64 -7.34 12.45 -16.59
N ASP A 65 -6.30 12.37 -15.75
CA ASP A 65 -5.33 13.44 -15.48
C ASP A 65 -5.95 14.71 -14.86
N GLN A 66 -6.89 14.52 -13.93
CA GLN A 66 -7.46 15.60 -13.13
C GLN A 66 -7.01 15.48 -11.68
N GLU A 67 -6.07 16.33 -11.29
CA GLU A 67 -5.53 16.38 -9.94
C GLU A 67 -6.27 17.44 -9.10
N LYS A 68 -6.52 17.09 -7.83
CA LYS A 68 -7.01 18.01 -6.81
C LYS A 68 -6.55 17.60 -5.43
N VAL A 69 -6.43 18.56 -4.52
CA VAL A 69 -6.31 18.24 -3.09
C VAL A 69 -7.60 17.60 -2.63
N PHE A 70 -7.51 16.38 -2.12
CA PHE A 70 -8.63 15.65 -1.52
C PHE A 70 -8.85 16.09 -0.08
N TYR A 71 -7.76 16.17 0.68
CA TYR A 71 -7.76 16.63 2.06
C TYR A 71 -6.49 17.41 2.36
N ALA A 72 -6.62 18.49 3.13
CA ALA A 72 -5.50 19.23 3.68
C ALA A 72 -5.68 19.33 5.20
N SER A 73 -4.67 18.85 5.93
CA SER A 73 -4.65 18.95 7.38
C SER A 73 -4.59 20.43 7.82
N PRO A 74 -5.30 20.81 8.89
CA PRO A 74 -5.11 22.13 9.53
C PRO A 74 -3.66 22.33 10.00
N ASP A 75 -2.93 21.25 10.24
CA ASP A 75 -1.53 21.25 10.60
C ASP A 75 -0.68 20.72 9.42
N PRO A 76 0.04 21.57 8.72
CA PRO A 76 0.85 21.16 7.56
C PRO A 76 2.15 20.43 7.94
N LEU A 77 2.40 20.23 9.23
CA LEU A 77 3.59 19.52 9.73
C LEU A 77 3.31 18.06 10.03
N VAL A 78 2.08 17.58 9.90
CA VAL A 78 1.81 16.15 9.93
C VAL A 78 2.21 15.52 8.60
N SER A 79 2.61 14.26 8.65
CA SER A 79 2.87 13.41 7.50
C SER A 79 1.71 12.43 7.31
N PHE A 80 1.43 12.11 6.07
CA PHE A 80 0.57 10.97 5.71
C PHE A 80 1.42 9.93 5.00
N SER A 81 1.49 8.73 5.56
CA SER A 81 2.17 7.57 4.97
C SER A 81 1.18 6.67 4.23
N GLY A 82 1.12 5.39 4.53
CA GLY A 82 0.28 4.43 3.82
C GLY A 82 -1.18 4.83 3.65
N ALA A 83 -1.79 4.35 2.57
CA ALA A 83 -3.19 4.58 2.24
C ALA A 83 -3.84 3.33 1.63
N HIS A 84 -5.10 3.06 1.99
CA HIS A 84 -5.88 1.95 1.47
C HIS A 84 -7.34 2.36 1.22
N VAL A 85 -7.92 1.90 0.11
CA VAL A 85 -9.33 2.11 -0.21
C VAL A 85 -10.16 0.88 0.16
N ASP A 86 -11.04 1.03 1.15
CA ASP A 86 -12.15 0.12 1.38
C ASP A 86 -13.29 0.48 0.42
N ALA A 87 -13.29 -0.15 -0.74
CA ALA A 87 -14.24 0.17 -1.82
C ALA A 87 -15.68 -0.16 -1.43
N GLU A 88 -15.90 -1.21 -0.63
CA GLU A 88 -17.24 -1.64 -0.21
C GLU A 88 -17.89 -0.63 0.73
N ARG A 89 -17.09 -0.05 1.66
CA ARG A 89 -17.55 0.93 2.65
C ARG A 89 -17.34 2.37 2.22
N ARG A 90 -16.76 2.57 1.03
CA ARG A 90 -16.45 3.90 0.48
C ARG A 90 -15.55 4.73 1.40
N LEU A 91 -14.56 4.10 2.02
CA LEU A 91 -13.62 4.74 2.93
C LEU A 91 -12.21 4.73 2.36
N LEU A 92 -11.53 5.86 2.48
CA LEU A 92 -10.08 5.95 2.33
C LEU A 92 -9.46 5.92 3.72
N TRP A 93 -8.75 4.86 4.03
CA TRP A 93 -7.96 4.71 5.25
C TRP A 93 -6.55 5.24 5.03
N VAL A 94 -6.01 5.97 6.02
CA VAL A 94 -4.70 6.63 5.91
C VAL A 94 -3.98 6.60 7.26
N CYS A 95 -2.69 6.29 7.23
CA CYS A 95 -1.78 6.50 8.34
C CYS A 95 -1.37 7.97 8.43
N GLN A 96 -1.61 8.62 9.58
CA GLN A 96 -1.07 9.94 9.91
C GLN A 96 0.02 9.82 10.96
N VAL A 97 1.13 10.51 10.75
CA VAL A 97 2.27 10.56 11.67
C VAL A 97 2.53 12.00 12.08
N ASP A 98 2.61 12.27 13.38
CA ASP A 98 3.04 13.55 13.91
C ASP A 98 4.56 13.54 14.15
N VAL A 99 5.31 13.99 13.17
CA VAL A 99 6.78 14.01 13.20
C VAL A 99 7.38 15.08 14.12
N LYS A 100 6.55 15.90 14.78
CA LYS A 100 7.03 16.94 15.73
C LYS A 100 7.40 16.37 17.08
N THR A 101 6.90 15.19 17.43
CA THR A 101 7.18 14.54 18.70
C THR A 101 8.53 13.84 18.62
N ASP A 102 9.58 14.48 19.10
CA ASP A 102 10.93 13.93 19.20
C ASP A 102 11.09 13.17 20.53
N PRO A 103 11.69 11.97 20.57
CA PRO A 103 12.37 11.24 19.49
C PRO A 103 11.48 10.22 18.77
N ILE A 104 10.27 9.95 19.21
CA ILE A 104 9.39 8.93 18.64
C ILE A 104 8.02 9.57 18.39
N PRO A 105 7.54 9.53 17.15
CA PRO A 105 6.30 10.17 16.78
C PRO A 105 5.07 9.55 17.45
N ASN A 106 3.96 10.25 17.36
CA ASN A 106 2.62 9.75 17.63
C ASN A 106 1.89 9.57 16.30
N SER A 107 1.05 8.57 16.23
CA SER A 107 0.35 8.24 14.97
C SER A 107 -1.12 8.00 15.19
N LYS A 108 -1.88 8.22 14.11
CA LYS A 108 -3.30 7.93 14.03
C LYS A 108 -3.61 7.17 12.76
N VAL A 109 -4.65 6.37 12.82
CA VAL A 109 -5.35 5.86 11.64
C VAL A 109 -6.57 6.72 11.38
N LEU A 110 -6.66 7.27 10.19
CA LEU A 110 -7.77 8.13 9.76
C LEU A 110 -8.62 7.41 8.72
N ALA A 111 -9.93 7.66 8.72
CA ALA A 111 -10.79 7.28 7.62
C ALA A 111 -11.54 8.48 7.06
N PHE A 112 -11.55 8.58 5.76
CA PHE A 112 -12.27 9.62 5.01
C PHE A 112 -13.38 8.99 4.18
N ASP A 113 -14.55 9.61 4.16
CA ASP A 113 -15.57 9.33 3.16
C ASP A 113 -15.02 9.75 1.78
N ILE A 114 -14.92 8.81 0.84
CA ILE A 114 -14.33 9.07 -0.48
C ILE A 114 -15.19 10.03 -1.32
N ASP A 115 -16.50 9.96 -1.17
CA ASP A 115 -17.45 10.71 -2.01
C ASP A 115 -17.61 12.15 -1.51
N GLU A 116 -17.62 12.34 -0.18
CA GLU A 116 -17.77 13.65 0.46
C GLU A 116 -16.42 14.34 0.76
N GLY A 117 -15.32 13.59 0.85
CA GLY A 117 -13.99 14.07 1.27
C GLY A 117 -13.94 14.41 2.77
N ALA A 118 -14.88 13.93 3.55
CA ALA A 118 -14.99 14.23 4.97
C ALA A 118 -14.17 13.24 5.82
N LEU A 119 -13.42 13.74 6.81
CA LEU A 119 -12.83 12.90 7.85
C LEU A 119 -13.97 12.34 8.74
N VAL A 120 -14.13 11.01 8.76
CA VAL A 120 -15.22 10.33 9.49
C VAL A 120 -14.74 9.53 10.69
N ARG A 121 -13.47 9.11 10.72
CA ARG A 121 -12.86 8.38 11.84
C ARG A 121 -11.44 8.88 12.11
N SER A 122 -11.04 8.86 13.38
CA SER A 122 -9.67 9.19 13.82
C SER A 122 -9.33 8.37 15.04
N ILE A 123 -8.48 7.37 14.88
CA ILE A 123 -8.08 6.41 15.91
C ILE A 123 -6.62 6.68 16.28
N ASP A 124 -6.37 7.02 17.54
CA ASP A 124 -5.04 7.28 18.07
C ASP A 124 -4.36 5.94 18.41
N LEU A 125 -3.15 5.70 17.90
CA LEU A 125 -2.40 4.47 18.18
C LEU A 125 -1.64 4.52 19.52
N GLY A 126 -1.64 5.68 20.17
CA GLY A 126 -0.87 5.92 21.40
C GLY A 126 0.58 6.34 21.15
N GLU A 127 1.25 6.74 22.21
CA GLU A 127 2.65 7.17 22.17
C GLU A 127 3.55 6.13 22.86
N PRO A 128 4.68 5.73 22.23
CA PRO A 128 5.14 6.07 20.89
C PRO A 128 4.48 5.21 19.83
N SER A 129 4.34 5.72 18.59
CA SER A 129 3.88 4.92 17.45
C SER A 129 4.29 5.56 16.12
N PHE A 130 4.53 4.74 15.11
CA PHE A 130 4.72 5.17 13.73
C PHE A 130 3.87 4.29 12.82
N CYS A 131 2.62 4.72 12.57
CA CYS A 131 1.77 4.08 11.56
C CYS A 131 2.44 4.21 10.21
N ASN A 132 2.77 3.08 9.59
CA ASN A 132 3.44 3.08 8.29
C ASN A 132 2.45 2.80 7.17
N ASP A 133 1.84 1.62 7.19
CA ASP A 133 0.90 1.20 6.15
C ASP A 133 -0.29 0.46 6.76
N LEU A 134 -1.35 0.26 5.96
CA LEU A 134 -2.58 -0.36 6.41
C LEU A 134 -3.34 -1.04 5.26
N THR A 135 -4.13 -2.05 5.63
CA THR A 135 -5.05 -2.76 4.73
C THR A 135 -6.35 -3.11 5.45
N THR A 136 -7.37 -3.56 4.73
CA THR A 136 -8.65 -4.01 5.32
C THR A 136 -9.01 -5.41 4.85
N ASP A 137 -9.60 -6.21 5.75
CA ASP A 137 -10.23 -7.47 5.35
C ASP A 137 -11.64 -7.23 4.76
N ALA A 138 -12.25 -8.31 4.28
CA ALA A 138 -13.59 -8.28 3.68
C ALA A 138 -14.68 -7.79 4.66
N ASP A 139 -14.47 -7.94 5.97
CA ASP A 139 -15.39 -7.47 7.00
C ASP A 139 -15.16 -5.99 7.35
N GLY A 140 -14.11 -5.35 6.80
CA GLY A 140 -13.73 -3.96 7.03
C GLY A 140 -12.92 -3.75 8.31
N THR A 141 -12.35 -4.82 8.84
CA THR A 141 -11.35 -4.74 9.91
C THR A 141 -10.06 -4.19 9.32
N VAL A 142 -9.52 -3.14 9.93
CA VAL A 142 -8.26 -2.54 9.51
C VAL A 142 -7.09 -3.19 10.22
N TYR A 143 -6.05 -3.49 9.48
CA TYR A 143 -4.74 -3.89 10.01
C TYR A 143 -3.73 -2.82 9.65
N ALA A 144 -2.94 -2.37 10.65
CA ALA A 144 -1.95 -1.31 10.45
C ALA A 144 -0.59 -1.70 11.07
N THR A 145 0.48 -1.42 10.36
CA THR A 145 1.85 -1.67 10.83
C THR A 145 2.39 -0.49 11.62
N ASP A 146 3.24 -0.81 12.61
CA ASP A 146 4.02 0.17 13.36
C ASP A 146 5.51 0.01 13.04
N SER A 147 6.12 1.03 12.46
CA SER A 147 7.56 1.02 12.17
C SER A 147 8.43 1.29 13.40
N ALA A 148 7.88 1.88 14.46
CA ALA A 148 8.62 2.21 15.69
C ALA A 148 8.52 1.12 16.74
N LEU A 149 7.41 0.37 16.77
CA LEU A 149 7.13 -0.70 17.71
C LEU A 149 6.96 -2.05 16.98
N PRO A 150 7.18 -3.18 17.65
CA PRO A 150 7.05 -4.49 17.03
C PRO A 150 5.59 -4.97 16.91
N ASN A 151 4.69 -4.09 16.47
CA ASN A 151 3.26 -4.32 16.51
C ASN A 151 2.60 -4.23 15.13
N ILE A 152 1.58 -5.07 14.95
CA ILE A 152 0.51 -4.88 13.98
C ILE A 152 -0.74 -4.61 14.80
N TYR A 153 -1.42 -3.52 14.49
CA TYR A 153 -2.68 -3.16 15.14
C TYR A 153 -3.87 -3.69 14.36
N ARG A 154 -4.98 -3.92 15.06
CA ARG A 154 -6.29 -4.20 14.50
C ARG A 154 -7.30 -3.18 14.99
N ILE A 155 -8.13 -2.66 14.08
CA ILE A 155 -9.21 -1.73 14.38
C ILE A 155 -10.50 -2.34 13.86
N GLY A 156 -11.41 -2.67 14.77
CA GLY A 156 -12.72 -3.21 14.45
C GLY A 156 -13.71 -2.17 13.92
N ALA A 157 -14.88 -2.64 13.53
CA ALA A 157 -15.97 -1.77 13.06
C ALA A 157 -16.50 -0.81 14.16
N ASP A 158 -16.24 -1.10 15.42
CA ASP A 158 -16.61 -0.29 16.59
C ASP A 158 -15.50 0.69 17.02
N ASP A 159 -14.48 0.88 16.18
CA ASP A 159 -13.29 1.72 16.41
C ASP A 159 -12.40 1.25 17.58
N GLN A 160 -12.60 0.01 18.06
CA GLN A 160 -11.72 -0.55 19.09
C GLN A 160 -10.37 -0.90 18.50
N LEU A 161 -9.34 -0.27 19.06
CA LEU A 161 -7.93 -0.54 18.74
C LEU A 161 -7.39 -1.64 19.65
N GLU A 162 -6.71 -2.60 19.06
CA GLU A 162 -5.94 -3.60 19.82
C GLU A 162 -4.63 -3.94 19.11
N VAL A 163 -3.65 -4.45 19.85
CA VAL A 163 -2.47 -5.07 19.26
C VAL A 163 -2.89 -6.46 18.75
N PHE A 164 -2.94 -6.60 17.44
CA PHE A 164 -3.31 -7.86 16.78
C PHE A 164 -2.18 -8.89 16.87
N ALA A 165 -0.98 -8.49 16.44
CA ALA A 165 0.20 -9.34 16.51
C ALA A 165 1.40 -8.53 17.01
N SER A 166 2.27 -9.16 17.79
CA SER A 166 3.51 -8.58 18.25
C SER A 166 4.59 -9.65 18.32
N SER A 167 5.80 -9.34 17.81
CA SER A 167 6.93 -10.26 17.84
C SER A 167 8.23 -9.50 17.95
N PRO A 168 9.22 -10.01 18.71
CA PRO A 168 10.58 -9.44 18.70
C PRO A 168 11.20 -9.35 17.30
N GLN A 169 10.78 -10.22 16.36
CA GLN A 169 11.23 -10.19 14.96
C GLN A 169 10.76 -8.92 14.22
N PHE A 170 9.67 -8.33 14.64
CA PHE A 170 9.12 -7.11 14.06
C PHE A 170 9.84 -5.85 14.53
N ALA A 171 10.53 -5.92 15.68
CA ALA A 171 11.18 -4.77 16.30
C ALA A 171 12.18 -4.11 15.35
N PRO A 172 12.22 -2.76 15.27
CA PRO A 172 13.32 -2.05 14.64
C PRO A 172 14.65 -2.41 15.32
N VAL A 173 15.75 -2.33 14.56
CA VAL A 173 17.09 -2.67 15.11
C VAL A 173 17.58 -1.65 16.13
N GLU A 174 17.13 -0.40 15.99
CA GLU A 174 17.40 0.72 16.91
C GLU A 174 16.33 1.80 16.75
N PRO A 175 16.12 2.67 17.74
CA PRO A 175 15.18 3.78 17.61
C PRO A 175 15.47 4.68 16.41
N GLY A 176 14.43 5.03 15.65
CA GLY A 176 14.54 5.87 14.44
C GLY A 176 14.87 5.11 13.16
N VAL A 177 15.07 3.79 13.24
CA VAL A 177 15.14 2.90 12.07
C VAL A 177 13.78 2.27 11.84
N LEU A 178 13.34 2.16 10.58
CA LEU A 178 12.05 1.57 10.24
C LEU A 178 12.03 0.06 10.51
N GLY A 179 11.04 -0.37 11.27
CA GLY A 179 10.69 -1.77 11.50
C GLY A 179 9.76 -2.31 10.42
N LEU A 180 8.52 -2.66 10.82
CA LEU A 180 7.48 -3.09 9.87
C LEU A 180 7.11 -1.94 8.93
N ASN A 181 6.71 -2.31 7.71
CA ASN A 181 6.33 -1.38 6.66
C ASN A 181 5.05 -1.87 5.95
N GLY A 182 5.03 -2.00 4.64
CA GLY A 182 3.89 -2.44 3.87
C GLY A 182 3.28 -3.77 4.30
N LEU A 183 1.96 -3.90 4.12
CA LEU A 183 1.23 -5.14 4.40
C LEU A 183 0.07 -5.31 3.43
N ASP A 184 -0.28 -6.57 3.15
CA ASP A 184 -1.46 -6.92 2.38
C ASP A 184 -2.02 -8.28 2.81
N ILE A 185 -3.31 -8.48 2.60
CA ILE A 185 -3.98 -9.76 2.87
C ILE A 185 -3.82 -10.66 1.65
N ALA A 186 -3.37 -11.88 1.90
CA ALA A 186 -3.24 -12.87 0.83
C ALA A 186 -4.60 -13.20 0.18
N PRO A 187 -4.61 -13.65 -1.08
CA PRO A 187 -5.85 -13.94 -1.81
C PRO A 187 -6.75 -15.00 -1.16
N ASP A 188 -6.23 -15.81 -0.24
CA ASP A 188 -7.01 -16.76 0.54
C ASP A 188 -7.88 -16.08 1.63
N GLY A 189 -7.59 -14.82 1.97
CA GLY A 189 -8.25 -14.09 3.05
C GLY A 189 -7.90 -14.59 4.46
N GLU A 190 -6.88 -15.45 4.61
CA GLU A 190 -6.52 -16.08 5.88
C GLU A 190 -5.14 -15.66 6.40
N SER A 191 -4.32 -15.07 5.54
CA SER A 191 -2.93 -14.71 5.83
C SER A 191 -2.65 -13.23 5.54
N LEU A 192 -1.96 -12.57 6.46
CA LEU A 192 -1.40 -11.22 6.28
C LEU A 192 0.08 -11.35 5.93
N LEU A 193 0.50 -10.73 4.82
CA LEU A 193 1.90 -10.62 4.42
C LEU A 193 2.39 -9.23 4.81
N VAL A 194 3.52 -9.18 5.53
CA VAL A 194 4.05 -7.93 6.11
C VAL A 194 5.55 -7.86 5.86
N VAL A 195 6.02 -6.80 5.25
CA VAL A 195 7.46 -6.56 5.09
C VAL A 195 8.03 -5.82 6.29
N LYS A 196 9.31 -6.05 6.51
CA LYS A 196 10.15 -5.30 7.44
C LYS A 196 11.28 -4.65 6.66
N THR A 197 11.47 -3.35 6.87
CA THR A 197 12.48 -2.59 6.12
C THR A 197 13.88 -2.91 6.55
N VAL A 198 14.17 -2.93 7.89
CA VAL A 198 15.54 -3.15 8.40
C VAL A 198 15.55 -4.10 9.60
N PRO A 199 16.29 -5.24 9.55
CA PRO A 199 16.81 -5.84 8.31
C PRO A 199 15.67 -6.29 7.41
N PRO A 200 15.89 -6.34 6.08
CA PRO A 200 14.86 -6.75 5.14
C PRO A 200 14.32 -8.14 5.43
N ALA A 201 12.99 -8.26 5.55
CA ALA A 201 12.30 -9.53 5.76
C ALA A 201 10.86 -9.44 5.25
N LEU A 202 10.25 -10.59 5.04
CA LEU A 202 8.80 -10.75 4.81
C LEU A 202 8.27 -11.76 5.81
N TYR A 203 7.15 -11.44 6.44
CA TYR A 203 6.49 -12.32 7.40
C TYR A 203 5.08 -12.66 6.91
N ARG A 204 4.66 -13.89 7.17
CA ARG A 204 3.26 -14.31 7.12
C ARG A 204 2.73 -14.35 8.54
N VAL A 205 1.57 -13.74 8.78
CA VAL A 205 0.82 -13.78 10.04
C VAL A 205 -0.57 -14.36 9.76
N SER A 206 -0.98 -15.38 10.51
CA SER A 206 -2.34 -15.92 10.37
C SER A 206 -3.38 -14.95 10.93
N LEU A 207 -4.44 -14.67 10.17
CA LEU A 207 -5.55 -13.83 10.65
C LEU A 207 -6.38 -14.54 11.72
N ALA A 208 -6.43 -15.87 11.71
CA ALA A 208 -7.15 -16.66 12.70
C ALA A 208 -6.36 -16.86 14.02
N ASP A 209 -5.02 -16.89 13.94
CA ASP A 209 -4.14 -17.03 15.10
C ASP A 209 -2.93 -16.09 14.95
N PRO A 210 -2.99 -14.88 15.52
CA PRO A 210 -1.93 -13.88 15.38
C PRO A 210 -0.61 -14.28 16.05
N SER A 211 -0.54 -15.38 16.80
CA SER A 211 0.70 -15.95 17.31
C SER A 211 1.40 -16.87 16.29
N ASP A 212 0.69 -17.30 15.25
CA ASP A 212 1.26 -18.08 14.13
C ASP A 212 1.92 -17.11 13.12
N ILE A 213 3.17 -16.80 13.39
CA ILE A 213 4.03 -15.91 12.62
C ILE A 213 5.15 -16.73 12.00
N ALA A 214 5.32 -16.64 10.69
CA ALA A 214 6.37 -17.30 9.94
C ALA A 214 7.17 -16.29 9.12
N GLU A 215 8.49 -16.32 9.22
CA GLU A 215 9.35 -15.60 8.28
C GLU A 215 9.37 -16.35 6.94
N VAL A 216 9.12 -15.65 5.85
CA VAL A 216 9.10 -16.21 4.50
C VAL A 216 10.53 -16.49 4.05
N THR A 217 10.77 -17.70 3.56
CA THR A 217 12.04 -18.09 2.95
C THR A 217 12.01 -17.89 1.44
N PHE A 218 13.18 -17.73 0.82
CA PHE A 218 13.25 -17.37 -0.59
C PHE A 218 14.13 -18.30 -1.42
N SER A 219 13.70 -18.55 -2.65
CA SER A 219 14.55 -18.98 -3.75
C SER A 219 14.89 -17.75 -4.59
N GLY A 220 16.15 -17.34 -4.56
CA GLY A 220 16.67 -16.09 -5.14
C GLY A 220 17.07 -15.10 -4.05
N ASP A 221 17.41 -13.89 -4.46
CA ASP A 221 17.97 -12.84 -3.60
C ASP A 221 16.89 -11.82 -3.27
N PRO A 222 16.27 -11.89 -2.08
CA PRO A 222 15.24 -10.95 -1.71
C PRO A 222 15.84 -9.59 -1.35
N PHE A 223 15.26 -8.51 -1.86
CA PHE A 223 15.51 -7.13 -1.45
C PHE A 223 17.00 -6.72 -1.43
N ALA A 224 17.84 -7.41 -2.21
CA ALA A 224 19.26 -7.13 -2.26
C ALA A 224 19.51 -5.82 -3.01
N VAL A 225 20.02 -4.82 -2.31
CA VAL A 225 20.48 -3.57 -2.90
C VAL A 225 21.95 -3.37 -2.60
N PRO A 226 22.78 -3.09 -3.60
CA PRO A 226 24.18 -2.71 -3.37
C PRO A 226 24.23 -1.34 -2.68
N GLY A 227 24.60 -1.26 -1.41
CA GLY A 227 24.75 0.03 -0.75
C GLY A 227 24.73 0.01 0.77
N ASP A 228 24.07 0.96 1.37
CA ASP A 228 24.00 1.13 2.82
C ASP A 228 23.07 0.07 3.45
N PRO A 229 23.58 -0.77 4.38
CA PRO A 229 22.78 -1.81 5.02
C PRO A 229 21.67 -1.28 5.94
N ARG A 230 21.62 0.03 6.19
CA ARG A 230 20.53 0.67 6.96
C ARG A 230 19.30 0.95 6.11
N PHE A 231 19.48 0.98 4.83
CA PHE A 231 18.49 1.28 3.80
C PHE A 231 18.98 0.62 2.51
N PRO A 232 18.26 -0.05 1.82
CA PRO A 232 16.95 0.00 1.24
C PRO A 232 16.23 -1.33 1.44
N GLY A 233 15.36 -1.36 2.37
CA GLY A 233 14.50 -2.51 2.58
C GLY A 233 13.25 -2.45 1.72
N PRO A 234 12.45 -3.49 1.79
CA PRO A 234 11.11 -3.48 1.21
C PRO A 234 10.25 -2.41 1.88
N ASP A 235 9.35 -1.83 1.08
CA ASP A 235 8.44 -0.76 1.45
C ASP A 235 6.99 -1.22 1.22
N GLY A 236 6.23 -0.63 0.31
CA GLY A 236 4.87 -1.05 0.00
C GLY A 236 4.81 -2.39 -0.75
N LEU A 237 3.68 -3.06 -0.64
CA LEU A 237 3.43 -4.33 -1.34
C LEU A 237 1.96 -4.47 -1.74
N GLU A 238 1.69 -5.30 -2.75
CA GLU A 238 0.35 -5.52 -3.29
C GLU A 238 0.25 -6.88 -3.98
N PHE A 239 -0.80 -7.65 -3.70
CA PHE A 239 -1.11 -8.84 -4.46
C PHE A 239 -1.72 -8.47 -5.83
N PHE A 240 -1.20 -9.07 -6.88
CA PHE A 240 -1.79 -8.98 -8.21
C PHE A 240 -1.74 -10.34 -8.93
N GLY A 241 -2.92 -10.90 -9.18
CA GLY A 241 -3.05 -12.26 -9.67
C GLY A 241 -2.54 -13.28 -8.65
N ASP A 242 -1.58 -14.11 -9.05
CA ASP A 242 -0.98 -15.16 -8.24
C ASP A 242 0.38 -14.77 -7.62
N ALA A 243 0.71 -13.49 -7.61
CA ALA A 243 1.99 -13.01 -7.13
C ALA A 243 1.85 -11.79 -6.23
N LEU A 244 2.75 -11.68 -5.26
CA LEU A 244 2.95 -10.49 -4.46
C LEU A 244 4.02 -9.62 -5.13
N TYR A 245 3.74 -8.35 -5.27
CA TYR A 245 4.71 -7.36 -5.76
C TYR A 245 5.14 -6.47 -4.62
N VAL A 246 6.45 -6.32 -4.47
CA VAL A 246 7.04 -5.55 -3.37
C VAL A 246 7.95 -4.48 -3.97
N VAL A 247 7.71 -3.22 -3.62
CA VAL A 247 8.60 -2.13 -3.96
C VAL A 247 9.72 -2.04 -2.94
N TYR A 248 10.88 -1.60 -3.39
CA TYR A 248 12.06 -1.35 -2.57
C TYR A 248 12.97 -0.36 -3.32
N ASP A 249 13.99 0.20 -2.67
CA ASP A 249 14.83 1.22 -3.32
C ASP A 249 15.50 0.76 -4.64
N GLY A 250 15.76 -0.54 -4.78
CA GLY A 250 16.32 -1.11 -6.02
C GLY A 250 15.31 -1.33 -7.15
N GLY A 251 14.02 -1.06 -6.95
CA GLY A 251 12.95 -1.27 -7.93
C GLY A 251 11.76 -2.06 -7.41
N VAL A 252 11.35 -3.11 -8.13
CA VAL A 252 10.21 -3.97 -7.74
C VAL A 252 10.62 -5.42 -7.81
N GLN A 253 10.20 -6.21 -6.84
CA GLN A 253 10.28 -7.66 -6.86
C GLN A 253 8.90 -8.29 -7.01
N GLN A 254 8.81 -9.32 -7.83
CA GLN A 254 7.68 -10.23 -7.91
C GLN A 254 8.01 -11.48 -7.09
N LEU A 255 7.16 -11.79 -6.13
CA LEU A 255 7.27 -12.96 -5.29
C LEU A 255 6.16 -13.95 -5.66
N ARG A 256 6.55 -15.19 -6.03
CA ARG A 256 5.61 -16.27 -6.31
C ARG A 256 5.75 -17.33 -5.25
N PHE A 257 4.68 -17.54 -4.52
CA PHE A 257 4.63 -18.55 -3.47
C PHE A 257 4.48 -19.95 -4.08
N SER A 258 5.07 -20.94 -3.40
CA SER A 258 5.00 -22.34 -3.81
C SER A 258 3.62 -22.96 -3.55
N ASP A 259 2.92 -22.43 -2.55
CA ASP A 259 1.63 -22.90 -2.08
C ASP A 259 0.94 -21.85 -1.20
N GLU A 260 -0.27 -22.12 -0.74
CA GLU A 260 -1.09 -21.23 0.08
C GLU A 260 -0.61 -21.13 1.56
N SER A 261 0.49 -21.77 1.92
CA SER A 261 1.10 -21.54 3.25
C SER A 261 1.84 -20.19 3.34
N TYR A 262 2.17 -19.61 2.20
CA TYR A 262 2.89 -18.34 2.05
C TYR A 262 4.22 -18.28 2.84
N THR A 263 4.88 -19.43 3.02
CA THR A 263 6.14 -19.52 3.80
C THR A 263 7.37 -19.65 2.94
N HIS A 264 7.21 -19.85 1.62
CA HIS A 264 8.32 -19.92 0.67
C HIS A 264 7.96 -19.26 -0.65
N ALA A 265 8.80 -18.33 -1.12
CA ALA A 265 8.59 -17.62 -2.38
C ALA A 265 9.81 -17.70 -3.30
N THR A 266 9.56 -17.73 -4.60
CA THR A 266 10.58 -17.51 -5.65
C THR A 266 10.61 -16.05 -6.03
N VAL A 267 11.81 -15.47 -6.01
CA VAL A 267 12.04 -14.04 -6.29
C VAL A 267 12.34 -13.79 -7.75
N ARG A 268 11.70 -12.78 -8.33
CA ARG A 268 12.04 -12.19 -9.62
C ARG A 268 12.15 -10.68 -9.46
N THR A 269 13.22 -10.09 -9.95
CA THR A 269 13.52 -8.66 -9.77
C THR A 269 13.47 -7.94 -11.09
N THR A 270 12.99 -6.70 -11.10
CA THR A 270 13.18 -5.76 -12.21
C THR A 270 13.79 -4.46 -11.69
N THR A 271 14.80 -3.99 -12.40
CA THR A 271 15.42 -2.67 -12.23
C THR A 271 15.03 -1.71 -13.35
N ALA A 272 14.05 -2.09 -14.17
CA ALA A 272 13.58 -1.27 -15.30
C ALA A 272 12.54 -0.20 -14.85
N VAL A 273 12.45 0.04 -13.54
CA VAL A 273 11.63 1.08 -12.91
C VAL A 273 12.54 2.03 -12.14
N PRO A 274 12.11 3.26 -11.86
CA PRO A 274 12.87 4.18 -11.03
C PRO A 274 13.22 3.59 -9.67
N THR A 275 14.25 4.09 -9.05
CA THR A 275 14.53 3.92 -7.61
C THR A 275 13.70 4.90 -6.80
N GLY A 276 13.60 4.69 -5.48
CA GLY A 276 12.86 5.61 -4.61
C GLY A 276 11.35 5.38 -4.58
N LEU A 277 10.91 4.18 -4.97
CA LEU A 277 9.51 3.77 -4.90
C LEU A 277 9.13 3.43 -3.46
N THR A 278 7.94 3.90 -3.01
CA THR A 278 7.43 3.63 -1.67
C THR A 278 6.15 2.80 -1.66
N SER A 279 5.29 2.95 -2.65
CA SER A 279 4.02 2.23 -2.68
C SER A 279 3.66 1.71 -4.07
N ILE A 280 2.77 0.72 -4.07
CA ILE A 280 2.25 0.04 -5.26
C ILE A 280 0.77 -0.22 -5.07
N THR A 281 -0.03 -0.12 -6.14
CA THR A 281 -1.46 -0.44 -6.11
C THR A 281 -1.94 -1.02 -7.44
N VAL A 282 -3.10 -1.67 -7.40
CA VAL A 282 -3.78 -2.18 -8.59
C VAL A 282 -4.88 -1.20 -9.02
N ALA A 283 -4.83 -0.76 -10.27
CA ALA A 283 -5.87 0.06 -10.87
C ALA A 283 -6.24 -0.51 -12.25
N GLU A 284 -7.54 -0.74 -12.51
CA GLU A 284 -8.05 -1.25 -13.78
C GLU A 284 -7.28 -2.49 -14.31
N GLY A 285 -6.99 -3.44 -13.41
CA GLY A 285 -6.26 -4.65 -13.73
C GLY A 285 -4.80 -4.43 -14.14
N ARG A 286 -4.18 -3.35 -13.67
CA ARG A 286 -2.79 -2.96 -13.92
C ARG A 286 -2.12 -2.52 -12.64
N LEU A 287 -0.84 -2.80 -12.51
CA LEU A 287 -0.03 -2.33 -11.40
C LEU A 287 0.48 -0.91 -11.64
N TYR A 288 0.43 -0.07 -10.61
CA TYR A 288 1.00 1.27 -10.57
C TYR A 288 1.87 1.45 -9.34
N VAL A 289 2.97 2.15 -9.50
CA VAL A 289 3.93 2.48 -8.44
C VAL A 289 4.05 3.98 -8.31
N ILE A 290 4.34 4.46 -7.11
CA ILE A 290 4.60 5.88 -6.85
C ILE A 290 6.08 6.12 -6.63
N ASP A 291 6.59 7.14 -7.31
CA ASP A 291 7.98 7.62 -7.23
C ASP A 291 8.01 8.74 -6.19
N SER A 292 8.61 8.46 -5.05
CA SER A 292 8.53 9.28 -3.84
C SER A 292 9.79 10.09 -3.57
N GLU A 293 10.97 9.52 -3.83
CA GLU A 293 12.28 10.12 -3.47
C GLU A 293 12.49 10.32 -1.96
N VAL A 294 11.63 9.74 -1.07
CA VAL A 294 11.76 9.87 0.39
C VAL A 294 13.12 9.41 0.87
N TYR A 295 13.61 8.28 0.36
CA TYR A 295 14.92 7.75 0.69
C TYR A 295 16.03 8.74 0.38
N ARG A 296 16.02 9.34 -0.84
CA ARG A 296 16.99 10.31 -1.30
C ARG A 296 17.03 11.56 -0.39
N VAL A 297 15.85 12.02 0.01
CA VAL A 297 15.73 13.22 0.84
C VAL A 297 16.10 12.96 2.29
N TRP A 298 15.53 11.93 2.91
CA TRP A 298 15.69 11.72 4.35
C TRP A 298 17.02 11.10 4.73
N TYR A 299 17.52 10.17 3.91
CA TYR A 299 18.73 9.42 4.26
C TYR A 299 19.98 9.87 3.55
N GLN A 300 19.86 10.38 2.33
CA GLN A 300 21.00 10.91 1.60
C GLN A 300 21.16 12.42 1.77
N GLY A 301 20.16 13.13 2.31
CA GLY A 301 20.17 14.59 2.43
C GLY A 301 20.23 15.32 1.09
N GLN A 302 19.75 14.69 0.02
CA GLN A 302 19.76 15.21 -1.33
C GLN A 302 18.38 15.79 -1.68
N ALA A 303 18.32 16.71 -2.66
CA ALA A 303 17.05 17.17 -3.20
C ALA A 303 16.37 16.04 -3.99
N PRO A 304 15.03 15.98 -4.01
CA PRO A 304 14.31 15.00 -4.80
C PRO A 304 14.52 15.21 -6.29
N GLU A 305 14.48 14.15 -7.08
CA GLU A 305 14.41 14.23 -8.54
C GLU A 305 12.95 14.45 -8.94
N LEU A 306 12.69 15.52 -9.68
CA LEU A 306 11.35 15.91 -10.08
C LEU A 306 11.10 15.61 -11.57
N PRO A 307 9.85 15.43 -11.97
CA PRO A 307 8.63 15.47 -11.17
C PRO A 307 8.36 14.16 -10.43
N PHE A 308 7.61 14.21 -9.32
CA PHE A 308 7.02 13.01 -8.73
C PHE A 308 6.00 12.40 -9.68
N THR A 309 5.94 11.06 -9.74
CA THR A 309 5.11 10.38 -10.73
C THR A 309 4.43 9.15 -10.17
N ILE A 310 3.24 8.85 -10.70
CA ILE A 310 2.63 7.52 -10.59
C ILE A 310 2.85 6.83 -11.94
N ARG A 311 3.47 5.66 -11.93
CA ARG A 311 3.85 4.94 -13.17
C ARG A 311 3.22 3.57 -13.24
N ARG A 312 2.74 3.21 -14.43
CA ARG A 312 2.29 1.85 -14.70
C ARG A 312 3.48 0.91 -14.76
N LEU A 313 3.44 -0.13 -13.94
CA LEU A 313 4.37 -1.23 -14.00
C LEU A 313 3.91 -2.24 -15.04
N ASN A 314 4.83 -2.68 -15.91
CA ASN A 314 4.54 -3.73 -16.86
C ASN A 314 4.97 -5.10 -16.30
N PRO A 315 4.05 -6.03 -15.96
CA PRO A 315 4.40 -7.32 -15.41
C PRO A 315 5.30 -8.18 -16.32
N SER A 316 5.34 -7.89 -17.63
CA SER A 316 6.24 -8.61 -18.54
C SER A 316 7.73 -8.37 -18.27
N LEU A 317 8.07 -7.34 -17.48
CA LEU A 317 9.44 -7.05 -17.06
C LEU A 317 10.04 -8.15 -16.17
N PHE A 318 9.20 -8.95 -15.50
CA PHE A 318 9.63 -10.07 -14.66
C PHE A 318 9.86 -11.37 -15.43
N GLY A 319 9.77 -11.35 -16.76
CA GLY A 319 9.89 -12.53 -17.60
C GLY A 319 8.60 -13.37 -17.65
N LYS A 320 8.58 -14.38 -18.52
CA LYS A 320 7.49 -15.35 -18.51
C LYS A 320 7.63 -16.29 -17.33
N PRO A 321 6.50 -16.77 -16.78
CA PRO A 321 6.50 -17.76 -15.71
C PRO A 321 7.23 -19.04 -16.11
#